data_c5fd3e30a6acc2da3d52d081cb15606d
#
_entry.id   c5fd3e30a6acc2da3d52d081cb15606d
#
_cell.length_a   1.000
_cell.length_b   1.000
_cell.length_c   1.000
_cell.angle_alpha   90.00
_cell.angle_beta   90.00
_cell.angle_gamma   90.00
#
_symmetry.space_group_name_H-M   'P 1'
#
loop_
_entity.id
_entity.type
_entity.pdbx_description
1 polymer ?
#
loop_
_entity_poly.entity_id
_entity_poly.type
_entity_poly.pdbx_seq_one_letter_code
_entity_poly.pdbx_strand_id
1 'polypeptide(L)'
;MRQANGLGLTWNQVDLDRKVCWYHPDEMKAGNVLGVALNDTAVEVLKRQIGKHKKFVFVNKWNKPISGINSRYWKKTLELAEIEDFTWHDLRHTWASWLVQRGVPLRVLQEMGGWKTLRMVQRYAHLAPGHLHQHAQVLHELVTFDTNGASAS
;
A
#
# COMPACT_ATOMS: atom_id res chain seq x y z
N MET A 1 1.94 4.10 3.94
CA MET A 1 1.29 5.23 4.65
C MET A 1 1.19 4.90 6.14
N ARG A 2 1.37 5.86 7.04
CA ARG A 2 1.20 5.65 8.50
C ARG A 2 -0.24 5.97 8.92
N GLN A 3 -0.66 5.45 10.07
CA GLN A 3 -1.99 5.70 10.64
C GLN A 3 -2.36 7.20 10.68
N ALA A 4 -1.46 8.02 11.22
CA ALA A 4 -1.69 9.46 11.34
C ALA A 4 -1.97 10.14 9.99
N ASN A 5 -1.29 9.73 8.91
CA ASN A 5 -1.54 10.25 7.58
C ASN A 5 -2.95 9.91 7.08
N GLY A 6 -3.41 8.67 7.29
CA GLY A 6 -4.76 8.27 6.90
C GLY A 6 -5.85 8.99 7.69
N LEU A 7 -5.70 9.06 9.01
CA LEU A 7 -6.70 9.69 9.89
C LEU A 7 -6.75 11.22 9.73
N GLY A 8 -5.60 11.85 9.45
CA GLY A 8 -5.49 13.31 9.23
C GLY A 8 -5.79 13.74 7.80
N LEU A 9 -6.19 12.83 6.90
CA LEU A 9 -6.44 13.13 5.50
C LEU A 9 -7.49 14.23 5.34
N THR A 10 -7.18 15.19 4.46
CA THR A 10 -8.04 16.33 4.14
C THR A 10 -8.49 16.27 2.69
N TRP A 11 -9.64 16.89 2.39
CA TRP A 11 -10.23 16.84 1.04
C TRP A 11 -9.36 17.49 -0.05
N ASN A 12 -8.56 18.50 0.29
CA ASN A 12 -7.62 19.10 -0.67
C ASN A 12 -6.45 18.18 -1.05
N GLN A 13 -6.27 17.06 -0.35
CA GLN A 13 -5.27 16.04 -0.65
C GLN A 13 -5.86 14.90 -1.49
N VAL A 14 -7.17 14.89 -1.78
CA VAL A 14 -7.86 13.77 -2.44
C VAL A 14 -8.34 14.20 -3.82
N ASP A 15 -7.92 13.46 -4.82
CA ASP A 15 -8.45 13.53 -6.18
C ASP A 15 -9.16 12.21 -6.49
N LEU A 16 -10.50 12.23 -6.43
CA LEU A 16 -11.30 11.04 -6.65
C LEU A 16 -11.38 10.64 -8.13
N ASP A 17 -11.24 11.59 -9.03
CA ASP A 17 -11.31 11.35 -10.48
C ASP A 17 -10.03 10.65 -10.96
N ARG A 18 -8.88 11.11 -10.47
CA ARG A 18 -7.58 10.48 -10.72
C ARG A 18 -7.29 9.30 -9.78
N LYS A 19 -8.14 9.05 -8.80
CA LYS A 19 -7.96 8.00 -7.78
C LYS A 19 -6.62 8.08 -7.06
N VAL A 20 -6.26 9.27 -6.57
CA VAL A 20 -4.99 9.51 -5.88
C VAL A 20 -5.16 10.40 -4.66
N CYS A 21 -4.36 10.15 -3.62
CA CYS A 21 -4.17 11.07 -2.50
C CYS A 21 -2.73 11.57 -2.48
N TRP A 22 -2.54 12.85 -2.17
CA TRP A 22 -1.22 13.48 -2.09
C TRP A 22 -0.89 13.86 -0.65
N TYR A 23 0.30 13.48 -0.20
CA TYR A 23 0.85 13.88 1.09
C TYR A 23 2.05 14.77 0.88
N HIS A 24 2.05 15.94 1.50
CA HIS A 24 3.15 16.89 1.40
C HIS A 24 4.33 16.50 2.29
N PRO A 25 5.55 17.02 2.02
CA PRO A 25 6.77 16.69 2.76
C PRO A 25 6.63 16.91 4.28
N ASP A 26 5.96 17.97 4.69
CA ASP A 26 5.76 18.34 6.09
C ASP A 26 4.91 17.31 6.87
N GLU A 27 4.09 16.56 6.16
CA GLU A 27 3.24 15.51 6.70
C GLU A 27 3.93 14.14 6.68
N MET A 28 5.08 14.05 6.02
CA MET A 28 5.80 12.80 5.79
C MET A 28 7.16 12.82 6.50
N LYS A 29 7.42 11.82 7.37
CA LYS A 29 8.76 11.65 7.99
C LYS A 29 9.88 11.45 6.95
N ALA A 30 9.55 11.15 5.70
CA ALA A 30 10.51 10.98 4.61
C ALA A 30 10.90 12.30 3.92
N GLY A 31 10.14 13.40 4.15
CA GLY A 31 10.42 14.72 3.58
C GLY A 31 10.17 14.85 2.08
N ASN A 32 9.45 13.89 1.47
CA ASN A 32 9.10 13.90 0.04
C ASN A 32 7.58 13.88 -0.14
N VAL A 33 7.11 14.46 -1.24
CA VAL A 33 5.72 14.31 -1.69
C VAL A 33 5.44 12.83 -1.96
N LEU A 34 4.35 12.32 -1.44
CA LEU A 34 3.90 10.95 -1.69
C LEU A 34 2.53 10.97 -2.35
N GLY A 35 2.45 10.52 -3.60
CA GLY A 35 1.19 10.17 -4.27
C GLY A 35 0.81 8.73 -3.93
N VAL A 36 -0.37 8.53 -3.37
CA VAL A 36 -0.91 7.21 -3.04
C VAL A 36 -2.06 6.90 -3.97
N ALA A 37 -1.89 5.91 -4.85
CA ALA A 37 -2.96 5.42 -5.69
C ALA A 37 -4.07 4.76 -4.85
N LEU A 38 -5.31 5.06 -5.19
CA LEU A 38 -6.51 4.54 -4.55
C LEU A 38 -7.13 3.44 -5.42
N ASN A 39 -7.36 2.27 -4.85
CA ASN A 39 -8.20 1.27 -5.49
C ASN A 39 -9.69 1.63 -5.36
N ASP A 40 -10.55 0.92 -6.06
CA ASP A 40 -11.98 1.21 -6.08
C ASP A 40 -12.62 1.16 -4.70
N THR A 41 -12.23 0.19 -3.88
CA THR A 41 -12.71 0.08 -2.48
C THR A 41 -12.34 1.32 -1.66
N ALA A 42 -11.11 1.83 -1.79
CA ALA A 42 -10.69 3.05 -1.11
C ALA A 42 -11.48 4.27 -1.60
N VAL A 43 -11.72 4.38 -2.90
CA VAL A 43 -12.57 5.44 -3.48
C VAL A 43 -13.98 5.39 -2.91
N GLU A 44 -14.60 4.22 -2.82
CA GLU A 44 -15.93 4.05 -2.23
C GLU A 44 -15.97 4.49 -0.75
N VAL A 45 -14.96 4.09 0.03
CA VAL A 45 -14.84 4.51 1.43
C VAL A 45 -14.77 6.04 1.54
N LEU A 46 -13.97 6.68 0.68
CA LEU A 46 -13.85 8.14 0.65
C LEU A 46 -15.17 8.81 0.24
N LYS A 47 -15.83 8.30 -0.80
CA LYS A 47 -17.13 8.80 -1.25
C LYS A 47 -18.19 8.80 -0.13
N ARG A 48 -18.20 7.80 0.73
CA ARG A 48 -19.11 7.72 1.90
C ARG A 48 -18.83 8.79 2.96
N GLN A 49 -17.69 9.48 2.89
CA GLN A 49 -17.34 10.57 3.82
C GLN A 49 -17.70 11.96 3.29
N ILE A 50 -18.03 12.08 1.99
CA ILE A 50 -18.39 13.37 1.38
C ILE A 50 -19.57 14.00 2.15
N GLY A 51 -19.44 15.31 2.42
CA GLY A 51 -20.46 16.08 3.12
C GLY A 51 -20.43 16.01 4.65
N LYS A 52 -19.67 15.08 5.24
CA LYS A 52 -19.59 14.96 6.72
C LYS A 52 -18.77 16.08 7.36
N HIS A 53 -17.74 16.57 6.69
CA HIS A 53 -16.93 17.69 7.17
C HIS A 53 -16.26 18.44 6.00
N LYS A 54 -16.15 19.79 6.13
CA LYS A 54 -15.62 20.64 5.04
C LYS A 54 -14.12 20.42 4.75
N LYS A 55 -13.32 20.10 5.77
CA LYS A 55 -11.86 20.00 5.65
C LYS A 55 -11.36 18.55 5.75
N PHE A 56 -11.77 17.83 6.78
CA PHE A 56 -11.24 16.49 7.09
C PHE A 56 -12.09 15.39 6.47
N VAL A 57 -11.44 14.37 5.95
CA VAL A 57 -12.12 13.19 5.38
C VAL A 57 -12.72 12.33 6.48
N PHE A 58 -11.97 12.06 7.53
CA PHE A 58 -12.40 11.22 8.64
C PHE A 58 -12.62 12.05 9.91
N VAL A 59 -13.83 12.01 10.41
CA VAL A 59 -14.24 12.71 11.63
C VAL A 59 -14.98 11.79 12.58
N ASN A 60 -14.92 12.12 13.87
CA ASN A 60 -15.67 11.41 14.90
C ASN A 60 -17.14 11.90 14.96
N LYS A 61 -17.94 11.32 15.85
CA LYS A 61 -19.36 11.65 16.03
C LYS A 61 -19.61 13.10 16.47
N TRP A 62 -18.60 13.82 16.92
CA TRP A 62 -18.68 15.24 17.29
C TRP A 62 -18.13 16.16 16.20
N ASN A 63 -17.99 15.65 14.98
CA ASN A 63 -17.47 16.37 13.81
C ASN A 63 -16.04 16.92 13.99
N LYS A 64 -15.21 16.24 14.80
CA LYS A 64 -13.81 16.57 15.02
C LYS A 64 -12.90 15.55 14.34
N PRO A 65 -11.69 15.97 13.89
CA PRO A 65 -10.72 15.04 13.30
C PRO A 65 -10.43 13.87 14.24
N ILE A 66 -10.22 12.70 13.66
CA ILE A 66 -9.82 11.51 14.42
C ILE A 66 -8.30 11.58 14.63
N SER A 67 -7.85 11.70 15.88
CA SER A 67 -6.44 11.79 16.25
C SER A 67 -5.76 10.43 16.44
N GLY A 68 -6.54 9.37 16.61
CA GLY A 68 -6.03 8.01 16.80
C GLY A 68 -7.14 6.96 16.76
N ILE A 69 -6.75 5.71 16.64
CA ILE A 69 -7.69 4.59 16.72
C ILE A 69 -8.10 4.38 18.18
N ASN A 70 -9.38 4.26 18.40
CA ASN A 70 -9.90 3.92 19.72
C ASN A 70 -9.45 2.50 20.08
N SER A 71 -8.50 2.39 21.01
CA SER A 71 -7.89 1.11 21.42
C SER A 71 -8.94 0.12 21.97
N ARG A 72 -9.99 0.59 22.63
CA ARG A 72 -11.07 -0.27 23.14
C ARG A 72 -11.84 -0.92 21.99
N TYR A 73 -12.25 -0.15 20.97
CA TYR A 73 -12.97 -0.71 19.83
C TYR A 73 -12.06 -1.62 18.99
N TRP A 74 -10.80 -1.25 18.81
CA TRP A 74 -9.83 -2.09 18.13
C TRP A 74 -9.67 -3.44 18.82
N LYS A 75 -9.42 -3.42 20.12
CA LYS A 75 -9.29 -4.64 20.93
C LYS A 75 -10.54 -5.52 20.85
N LYS A 76 -11.73 -4.94 21.02
CA LYS A 76 -12.99 -5.68 20.89
C LYS A 76 -13.18 -6.28 19.49
N THR A 77 -12.74 -5.59 18.44
CA THR A 77 -12.81 -6.10 17.06
C THR A 77 -11.88 -7.30 16.86
N LEU A 78 -10.67 -7.24 17.42
CA LEU A 78 -9.74 -8.38 17.38
C LEU A 78 -10.27 -9.59 18.17
N GLU A 79 -10.83 -9.35 19.36
CA GLU A 79 -11.49 -10.40 20.16
C GLU A 79 -12.62 -11.08 19.37
N LEU A 80 -13.49 -10.31 18.72
CA LEU A 80 -14.58 -10.85 17.88
C LEU A 80 -14.10 -11.58 16.62
N ALA A 81 -12.92 -11.25 16.14
CA ALA A 81 -12.30 -11.88 14.97
C ALA A 81 -11.38 -13.04 15.36
N GLU A 82 -11.26 -13.34 16.67
CA GLU A 82 -10.36 -14.37 17.22
C GLU A 82 -8.90 -14.16 16.78
N ILE A 83 -8.47 -12.87 16.72
CA ILE A 83 -7.11 -12.49 16.33
C ILE A 83 -6.36 -12.00 17.58
N GLU A 84 -5.26 -12.66 17.89
CA GLU A 84 -4.35 -12.31 18.99
C GLU A 84 -3.10 -11.59 18.46
N ASP A 85 -2.42 -10.84 19.32
CA ASP A 85 -1.12 -10.20 19.07
C ASP A 85 -1.03 -9.37 17.78
N PHE A 86 -2.14 -8.67 17.41
CA PHE A 86 -2.23 -7.90 16.20
C PHE A 86 -2.45 -6.42 16.48
N THR A 87 -1.54 -5.58 16.02
CA THR A 87 -1.60 -4.13 16.17
C THR A 87 -2.15 -3.47 14.91
N TRP A 88 -2.59 -2.21 15.02
CA TRP A 88 -2.98 -1.42 13.85
C TRP A 88 -1.84 -1.29 12.82
N HIS A 89 -0.59 -1.30 13.29
CA HIS A 89 0.56 -1.21 12.39
C HIS A 89 0.74 -2.47 11.54
N ASP A 90 0.30 -3.60 12.05
CA ASP A 90 0.41 -4.89 11.35
C ASP A 90 -0.49 -4.97 10.12
N LEU A 91 -1.56 -4.17 10.03
CA LEU A 91 -2.30 -3.99 8.76
C LEU A 91 -1.38 -3.53 7.63
N ARG A 92 -0.42 -2.64 7.92
CA ARG A 92 0.56 -2.20 6.92
C ARG A 92 1.54 -3.33 6.55
N HIS A 93 1.94 -4.14 7.52
CA HIS A 93 2.77 -5.31 7.27
C HIS A 93 2.03 -6.36 6.44
N THR A 94 0.79 -6.64 6.77
CA THR A 94 -0.09 -7.56 6.02
C THR A 94 -0.27 -7.10 4.57
N TRP A 95 -0.60 -5.83 4.37
CA TRP A 95 -0.70 -5.24 3.04
C TRP A 95 0.59 -5.42 2.22
N ALA A 96 1.74 -5.13 2.80
CA ALA A 96 3.03 -5.29 2.15
C ALA A 96 3.32 -6.75 1.80
N SER A 97 3.07 -7.66 2.73
CA SER A 97 3.26 -9.11 2.55
C SER A 97 2.40 -9.65 1.41
N TRP A 98 1.12 -9.29 1.38
CA TRP A 98 0.20 -9.73 0.32
C TRP A 98 0.59 -9.24 -1.07
N LEU A 99 1.09 -8.02 -1.20
CA LEU A 99 1.55 -7.50 -2.48
C LEU A 99 2.80 -8.24 -2.96
N VAL A 100 3.77 -8.49 -2.07
CA VAL A 100 4.98 -9.25 -2.42
C VAL A 100 4.65 -10.69 -2.81
N GLN A 101 3.77 -11.37 -2.06
CA GLN A 101 3.30 -12.71 -2.38
C GLN A 101 2.60 -12.80 -3.74
N ARG A 102 2.05 -11.68 -4.25
CA ARG A 102 1.47 -11.57 -5.60
C ARG A 102 2.45 -11.06 -6.65
N GLY A 103 3.74 -11.04 -6.35
CA GLY A 103 4.79 -10.71 -7.31
C GLY A 103 5.00 -9.21 -7.53
N VAL A 104 4.43 -8.33 -6.69
CA VAL A 104 4.70 -6.89 -6.79
C VAL A 104 6.17 -6.64 -6.45
N PRO A 105 6.96 -6.00 -7.36
CA PRO A 105 8.37 -5.74 -7.13
C PRO A 105 8.60 -4.87 -5.87
N LEU A 106 9.64 -5.18 -5.12
CA LEU A 106 9.97 -4.45 -3.88
C LEU A 106 10.15 -2.94 -4.11
N ARG A 107 10.62 -2.53 -5.28
CA ARG A 107 10.75 -1.11 -5.64
C ARG A 107 9.38 -0.43 -5.73
N VAL A 108 8.43 -1.07 -6.40
CA VAL A 108 7.04 -0.59 -6.49
C VAL A 108 6.39 -0.57 -5.11
N LEU A 109 6.59 -1.62 -4.31
CA LEU A 109 6.12 -1.66 -2.93
C LEU A 109 6.68 -0.49 -2.09
N GLN A 110 7.97 -0.19 -2.23
CA GLN A 110 8.63 0.94 -1.56
C GLN A 110 7.91 2.25 -1.90
N GLU A 111 7.67 2.52 -3.16
CA GLU A 111 7.02 3.74 -3.66
C GLU A 111 5.58 3.83 -3.16
N MET A 112 4.77 2.80 -3.37
CA MET A 112 3.38 2.74 -2.91
C MET A 112 3.24 2.92 -1.39
N GLY A 113 4.15 2.35 -0.63
CA GLY A 113 4.15 2.42 0.82
C GLY A 113 4.77 3.69 1.39
N GLY A 114 5.53 4.46 0.60
CA GLY A 114 6.26 5.64 1.07
C GLY A 114 7.39 5.27 2.05
N TRP A 115 8.11 4.18 1.78
CA TRP A 115 9.34 3.88 2.54
C TRP A 115 10.52 4.63 2.00
N LYS A 116 11.31 5.21 2.90
CA LYS A 116 12.47 6.03 2.53
C LYS A 116 13.54 5.26 1.75
N THR A 117 13.75 4.00 2.07
CA THR A 117 14.80 3.17 1.48
C THR A 117 14.29 1.79 1.09
N LEU A 118 14.90 1.20 0.04
CA LEU A 118 14.63 -0.16 -0.38
C LEU A 118 14.92 -1.18 0.75
N ARG A 119 15.93 -0.94 1.57
CA ARG A 119 16.29 -1.76 2.74
C ARG A 119 15.09 -1.98 3.68
N MET A 120 14.20 -0.99 3.81
CA MET A 120 13.03 -1.10 4.69
C MET A 120 11.98 -2.09 4.17
N VAL A 121 11.96 -2.40 2.88
CA VAL A 121 11.04 -3.36 2.27
C VAL A 121 11.71 -4.71 1.98
N GLN A 122 13.03 -4.79 2.03
CA GLN A 122 13.77 -6.05 1.85
C GLN A 122 13.37 -7.13 2.87
N ARG A 123 12.86 -6.73 4.03
CA ARG A 123 12.32 -7.65 5.04
C ARG A 123 11.17 -8.52 4.53
N TYR A 124 10.50 -8.12 3.43
CA TYR A 124 9.42 -8.88 2.78
C TYR A 124 9.91 -9.73 1.61
N ALA A 125 11.18 -9.61 1.20
CA ALA A 125 11.72 -10.27 0.00
C ALA A 125 11.55 -11.80 0.03
N HIS A 126 11.66 -12.40 1.21
CA HIS A 126 11.50 -13.85 1.41
C HIS A 126 10.07 -14.35 1.11
N LEU A 127 9.09 -13.46 1.03
CA LEU A 127 7.70 -13.77 0.70
C LEU A 127 7.42 -13.74 -0.80
N ALA A 128 8.37 -13.27 -1.61
CA ALA A 128 8.20 -13.24 -3.06
C ALA A 128 8.03 -14.66 -3.61
N PRO A 129 7.11 -14.87 -4.57
CA PRO A 129 7.03 -16.15 -5.25
C PRO A 129 8.38 -16.51 -5.85
N GLY A 130 8.71 -17.80 -5.87
CA GLY A 130 9.98 -18.31 -6.39
C GLY A 130 10.09 -18.16 -7.90
N HIS A 131 10.12 -16.93 -8.40
CA HIS A 131 10.21 -16.61 -9.84
C HIS A 131 11.62 -16.76 -10.42
N LEU A 132 12.61 -17.18 -9.64
CA LEU A 132 13.93 -17.52 -10.16
C LEU A 132 13.85 -18.56 -11.29
N HIS A 133 12.94 -19.53 -11.17
CA HIS A 133 12.70 -20.53 -12.21
C HIS A 133 12.15 -19.90 -13.49
N GLN A 134 11.18 -18.98 -13.39
CA GLN A 134 10.62 -18.25 -14.53
C GLN A 134 11.69 -17.40 -15.23
N HIS A 135 12.55 -16.72 -14.46
CA HIS A 135 13.64 -15.94 -15.03
C HIS A 135 14.73 -16.81 -15.67
N ALA A 136 14.97 -18.02 -15.14
CA ALA A 136 15.87 -18.98 -15.77
C ALA A 136 15.32 -19.48 -17.11
N GLN A 137 14.00 -19.64 -17.26
CA GLN A 137 13.37 -20.04 -18.52
C GLN A 137 13.54 -18.99 -19.63
N VAL A 138 13.62 -17.70 -19.31
CA VAL A 138 13.89 -16.64 -20.30
C VAL A 138 15.19 -16.89 -21.06
N LEU A 139 16.24 -17.40 -20.37
CA LEU A 139 17.50 -17.75 -21.03
C LEU A 139 17.32 -18.94 -21.98
N HIS A 140 16.50 -19.91 -21.63
CA HIS A 140 16.22 -21.05 -22.51
C HIS A 140 15.51 -20.59 -23.80
N GLU A 141 14.53 -19.70 -23.69
CA GLU A 141 13.81 -19.15 -24.85
C GLU A 141 14.76 -18.35 -25.77
N LEU A 142 15.65 -17.53 -25.22
CA LEU A 142 16.65 -16.78 -26.01
C LEU A 142 17.61 -17.69 -26.78
N VAL A 143 18.08 -18.78 -26.16
CA VAL A 143 19.01 -19.71 -26.80
C VAL A 143 18.33 -20.59 -27.87
N THR A 144 17.06 -20.92 -27.72
CA THR A 144 16.32 -21.75 -28.71
C THR A 144 15.93 -20.95 -29.95
N PHE A 145 15.79 -19.63 -29.90
CA PHE A 145 15.53 -18.81 -31.08
C PHE A 145 16.72 -18.72 -32.01
N ASP A 146 17.97 -18.69 -31.50
CA ASP A 146 19.20 -18.60 -32.31
C ASP A 146 19.54 -19.90 -33.03
N THR A 147 19.14 -21.06 -32.53
CA THR A 147 19.42 -22.34 -33.15
C THR A 147 18.50 -22.72 -34.32
N ASN A 148 17.29 -22.13 -34.40
CA ASN A 148 16.36 -22.38 -35.51
C ASN A 148 16.52 -21.42 -36.70
N GLY A 149 17.37 -20.39 -36.59
CA GLY A 149 17.66 -19.43 -37.66
C GLY A 149 18.81 -19.78 -38.56
N ALA A 150 19.56 -20.86 -38.29
CA ALA A 150 20.83 -21.20 -38.99
C ALA A 150 20.72 -22.37 -39.98
N SER A 151 19.51 -22.79 -40.39
CA SER A 151 19.38 -23.84 -41.43
C SER A 151 18.43 -23.43 -42.54
N ALA A 152 18.82 -22.40 -43.31
CA ALA A 152 18.25 -22.13 -44.65
C ALA A 152 19.29 -21.36 -45.47
N SER A 153 20.26 -22.07 -46.05
CA SER A 153 21.04 -21.66 -47.25
C SER A 153 21.57 -22.89 -47.92
#